data_f6bd2d7c0e8bdba45f271add60f53ebb
#
_entry.id   f6bd2d7c0e8bdba45f271add60f53ebb
#
_cell.length_a   1.000
_cell.length_b   1.000
_cell.length_c   1.000
_cell.angle_alpha   90.00
_cell.angle_beta   90.00
_cell.angle_gamma   90.00
#
_symmetry.space_group_name_H-M   'P 1'
#
loop_
_entity.id
_entity.type
_entity.pdbx_description
1 polymer ?
#
loop_
_entity_poly.entity_id
_entity_poly.type
_entity_poly.pdbx_seq_one_letter_code
_entity_poly.pdbx_strand_id
1 'polypeptide(L)'
;MGNRGTDDVGLGKELILDMKCVILLIALSLVCASSPRLVEVAKQVNSMHTTWEANEAMPARDYSQLLGALKGGVEAPIKKVQIRGELPTEFDPAKQWPECPSLKEIRDQSTCGSCWAFGAVEAATDRLCIATKGANQDRLSEQDLLSCCDSCGFGCEGGFPTTAWHWFLTKGVTTGDEHGSSKWCKAYSFPRCEHHGCTGPYPECGETQPTPECVEKCREGYPKTYEEDKHFFYELYSVGDKVEAIKTELMTNGPMEVAFDVYEDFMTYKSGIYQHVTGEKVGGHAVKLLGWGVENGVEYWKIANSWNETWGEEGYFRIIMGKDECGIESSNVAGLPMLNWLVSWKRKSG
;
A
#
# COMPACT_ATOMS: atom_id res chain seq x y z
N MET A 1 -24.23 81.66 -13.34
CA MET A 1 -25.54 81.41 -12.76
C MET A 1 -25.89 79.94 -12.95
N GLY A 2 -26.07 79.19 -11.87
CA GLY A 2 -26.76 77.94 -11.83
C GLY A 2 -25.94 76.66 -12.18
N ASN A 3 -25.17 76.22 -11.21
CA ASN A 3 -24.50 74.95 -11.20
C ASN A 3 -25.47 73.86 -10.72
N ARG A 4 -25.58 72.74 -11.43
CA ARG A 4 -26.15 71.51 -10.88
C ARG A 4 -25.18 70.37 -11.05
N GLY A 5 -24.67 69.93 -9.88
CA GLY A 5 -23.87 68.72 -9.79
C GLY A 5 -24.74 67.46 -10.01
N THR A 6 -24.14 66.48 -10.57
CA THR A 6 -24.72 65.15 -10.76
C THR A 6 -24.03 64.19 -9.79
N ASP A 7 -24.78 63.74 -8.81
CA ASP A 7 -24.43 62.56 -7.99
C ASP A 7 -24.63 61.32 -8.82
N ASP A 8 -23.52 60.61 -9.11
CA ASP A 8 -23.62 59.24 -9.68
C ASP A 8 -22.33 58.45 -9.33
N VAL A 9 -22.20 58.04 -8.07
CA VAL A 9 -21.07 57.15 -7.62
C VAL A 9 -21.54 56.08 -6.60
N GLY A 10 -22.83 55.76 -6.49
CA GLY A 10 -23.33 54.84 -5.44
C GLY A 10 -23.56 53.37 -5.87
N LEU A 11 -23.96 53.14 -7.11
CA LEU A 11 -24.46 51.79 -7.52
C LEU A 11 -23.35 50.78 -7.94
N GLY A 12 -22.16 51.26 -8.32
CA GLY A 12 -21.12 50.34 -8.84
C GLY A 12 -20.35 49.54 -7.78
N LYS A 13 -20.35 49.99 -6.52
CA LYS A 13 -19.58 49.31 -5.46
C LYS A 13 -20.34 48.18 -4.78
N GLU A 14 -21.64 48.26 -4.61
CA GLU A 14 -22.43 47.20 -4.01
C GLU A 14 -22.60 45.99 -4.92
N LEU A 15 -22.77 46.20 -6.24
CA LEU A 15 -22.84 45.05 -7.20
C LEU A 15 -21.50 44.29 -7.33
N ILE A 16 -20.35 44.95 -7.17
CA ILE A 16 -19.05 44.33 -7.25
C ILE A 16 -18.73 43.52 -5.95
N LEU A 17 -19.26 43.96 -4.82
CA LEU A 17 -19.12 43.25 -3.55
C LEU A 17 -19.95 41.98 -3.51
N ASP A 18 -21.20 42.03 -4.04
CA ASP A 18 -22.09 40.87 -4.15
C ASP A 18 -21.53 39.81 -5.14
N MET A 19 -21.00 40.23 -6.27
CA MET A 19 -20.39 39.32 -7.25
C MET A 19 -19.12 38.65 -6.71
N LYS A 20 -18.31 39.34 -5.90
CA LYS A 20 -17.15 38.73 -5.25
C LYS A 20 -17.56 37.75 -4.14
N CYS A 21 -18.62 38.04 -3.38
CA CYS A 21 -19.17 37.10 -2.41
C CYS A 21 -19.80 35.88 -3.08
N VAL A 22 -20.50 36.04 -4.21
CA VAL A 22 -21.08 34.92 -4.98
C VAL A 22 -20.01 34.06 -5.62
N ILE A 23 -18.91 34.65 -6.15
CA ILE A 23 -17.75 33.93 -6.67
C ILE A 23 -16.98 33.21 -5.54
N LEU A 24 -16.86 33.83 -4.35
CA LEU A 24 -16.23 33.21 -3.19
C LEU A 24 -17.08 32.07 -2.62
N LEU A 25 -18.41 32.19 -2.65
CA LEU A 25 -19.34 31.13 -2.24
C LEU A 25 -19.39 29.98 -3.26
N ILE A 26 -19.22 30.25 -4.55
CA ILE A 26 -19.09 29.22 -5.60
C ILE A 26 -17.72 28.53 -5.54
N ALA A 27 -16.64 29.24 -5.16
CA ALA A 27 -15.33 28.65 -4.96
C ALA A 27 -15.23 27.78 -3.67
N LEU A 28 -16.10 28.03 -2.67
CA LEU A 28 -16.20 27.20 -1.47
C LEU A 28 -17.10 25.96 -1.65
N SER A 29 -17.77 25.81 -2.77
CA SER A 29 -18.66 24.67 -3.07
C SER A 29 -18.11 23.71 -4.14
N LEU A 30 -16.81 23.65 -4.36
CA LEU A 30 -16.18 22.45 -4.89
C LEU A 30 -16.16 21.39 -3.78
N VAL A 31 -17.35 21.05 -3.32
CA VAL A 31 -17.58 19.85 -2.52
C VAL A 31 -17.20 18.69 -3.43
N CYS A 32 -16.18 17.95 -3.04
CA CYS A 32 -15.84 16.67 -3.64
C CYS A 32 -17.13 15.87 -3.89
N ALA A 33 -17.42 15.56 -5.14
CA ALA A 33 -18.59 14.78 -5.47
C ALA A 33 -18.47 13.41 -4.81
N SER A 34 -19.48 13.00 -4.05
CA SER A 34 -19.53 11.68 -3.44
C SER A 34 -19.94 10.61 -4.44
N SER A 35 -19.42 9.39 -4.29
CA SER A 35 -19.85 8.21 -5.04
C SER A 35 -21.20 7.71 -4.50
N PRO A 36 -22.35 7.90 -5.21
CA PRO A 36 -23.64 7.46 -4.68
C PRO A 36 -23.66 5.95 -4.40
N ARG A 37 -22.98 5.15 -5.22
CA ARG A 37 -22.90 3.69 -5.07
C ARG A 37 -22.14 3.30 -3.80
N LEU A 38 -20.92 3.83 -3.57
CA LEU A 38 -20.14 3.51 -2.38
C LEU A 38 -20.76 4.06 -1.10
N VAL A 39 -21.42 5.21 -1.16
CA VAL A 39 -22.18 5.75 -0.02
C VAL A 39 -23.33 4.80 0.36
N GLU A 40 -24.04 4.23 -0.62
CA GLU A 40 -25.10 3.26 -0.37
C GLU A 40 -24.55 1.96 0.23
N VAL A 41 -23.43 1.45 -0.31
CA VAL A 41 -22.72 0.29 0.24
C VAL A 41 -22.28 0.54 1.69
N ALA A 42 -21.69 1.70 1.98
CA ALA A 42 -21.26 2.06 3.34
C ALA A 42 -22.43 2.13 4.33
N LYS A 43 -23.55 2.72 3.94
CA LYS A 43 -24.76 2.75 4.77
C LYS A 43 -25.31 1.35 5.02
N GLN A 44 -25.30 0.49 4.01
CA GLN A 44 -25.73 -0.90 4.16
C GLN A 44 -24.83 -1.62 5.17
N VAL A 45 -23.50 -1.51 5.07
CA VAL A 45 -22.55 -2.07 6.04
C VAL A 45 -22.86 -1.59 7.45
N ASN A 46 -22.96 -0.26 7.65
CA ASN A 46 -23.18 0.34 8.98
C ASN A 46 -24.52 -0.06 9.58
N SER A 47 -25.54 -0.36 8.75
CA SER A 47 -26.84 -0.84 9.22
C SER A 47 -26.82 -2.30 9.69
N MET A 48 -25.84 -3.10 9.26
CA MET A 48 -25.75 -4.53 9.61
C MET A 48 -25.08 -4.78 10.96
N HIS A 49 -24.54 -3.76 11.63
CA HIS A 49 -23.83 -3.87 12.91
C HIS A 49 -22.74 -4.95 12.89
N THR A 50 -21.86 -4.85 11.87
CA THR A 50 -20.75 -5.78 11.66
C THR A 50 -19.59 -5.55 12.66
N THR A 51 -18.48 -6.28 12.50
CA THR A 51 -17.25 -6.11 13.27
C THR A 51 -16.42 -4.89 12.83
N TRP A 52 -16.89 -4.12 11.85
CA TRP A 52 -16.19 -2.98 11.27
C TRP A 52 -17.15 -1.87 10.85
N GLU A 53 -16.59 -0.68 10.65
CA GLU A 53 -17.28 0.55 10.29
C GLU A 53 -16.86 1.01 8.90
N ALA A 54 -17.82 1.42 8.08
CA ALA A 54 -17.62 1.96 6.74
C ALA A 54 -17.67 3.50 6.74
N ASN A 55 -16.83 4.11 5.88
CA ASN A 55 -16.85 5.54 5.61
C ASN A 55 -17.98 5.88 4.61
N GLU A 56 -18.92 6.71 5.03
CA GLU A 56 -20.02 7.18 4.17
C GLU A 56 -19.66 8.41 3.32
N ALA A 57 -18.49 8.99 3.51
CA ALA A 57 -18.01 10.17 2.78
C ALA A 57 -17.05 9.80 1.65
N MET A 58 -17.45 8.86 0.78
CA MET A 58 -16.60 8.34 -0.30
C MET A 58 -16.61 9.26 -1.52
N PRO A 59 -15.44 9.77 -1.97
CA PRO A 59 -15.31 10.53 -3.20
C PRO A 59 -15.74 9.75 -4.45
N ALA A 60 -16.29 10.47 -5.43
CA ALA A 60 -16.61 9.90 -6.74
C ALA A 60 -15.35 9.78 -7.60
N ARG A 61 -14.71 8.63 -7.55
CA ARG A 61 -13.57 8.29 -8.40
C ARG A 61 -13.58 6.81 -8.76
N ASP A 62 -12.76 6.44 -9.73
CA ASP A 62 -12.52 5.04 -10.06
C ASP A 62 -11.45 4.46 -9.11
N TYR A 63 -11.89 3.66 -8.14
CA TYR A 63 -11.01 2.99 -7.20
C TYR A 63 -10.37 1.72 -7.76
N SER A 64 -10.87 1.18 -8.88
CA SER A 64 -10.32 -0.03 -9.51
C SER A 64 -8.86 0.16 -9.95
N GLN A 65 -8.46 1.37 -10.27
CA GLN A 65 -7.09 1.74 -10.61
C GLN A 65 -6.05 1.54 -9.48
N LEU A 66 -6.51 1.34 -8.23
CA LEU A 66 -5.64 0.99 -7.08
C LEU A 66 -5.41 -0.51 -6.94
N LEU A 67 -6.18 -1.34 -7.68
CA LEU A 67 -6.29 -2.78 -7.50
C LEU A 67 -5.50 -3.51 -8.59
N GLY A 68 -4.19 -3.69 -8.36
CA GLY A 68 -3.27 -4.23 -9.35
C GLY A 68 -2.75 -5.64 -9.04
N ALA A 69 -3.27 -6.38 -8.05
CA ALA A 69 -2.82 -7.73 -7.79
C ALA A 69 -3.50 -8.73 -8.74
N LEU A 70 -2.72 -9.32 -9.64
CA LEU A 70 -3.18 -10.31 -10.61
C LEU A 70 -2.96 -11.73 -10.06
N LYS A 71 -3.88 -12.65 -10.41
CA LYS A 71 -3.75 -14.08 -10.08
C LYS A 71 -2.89 -14.78 -11.13
N GLY A 72 -1.95 -15.63 -10.68
CA GLY A 72 -1.01 -16.34 -11.55
C GLY A 72 0.44 -15.94 -11.29
N GLY A 73 1.24 -15.89 -12.37
CA GLY A 73 2.68 -15.62 -12.27
C GLY A 73 3.51 -16.88 -12.01
N VAL A 74 4.70 -16.72 -11.45
CA VAL A 74 5.59 -17.85 -11.09
C VAL A 74 5.02 -18.60 -9.92
N GLU A 75 5.04 -19.94 -9.97
CA GLU A 75 4.58 -20.76 -8.85
C GLU A 75 5.53 -20.60 -7.64
N ALA A 76 4.95 -20.27 -6.48
CA ALA A 76 5.65 -20.27 -5.22
C ALA A 76 5.48 -21.61 -4.51
N PRO A 77 6.54 -22.42 -4.32
CA PRO A 77 6.42 -23.71 -3.65
C PRO A 77 5.99 -23.54 -2.19
N ILE A 78 5.16 -24.46 -1.70
CA ILE A 78 4.73 -24.44 -0.30
C ILE A 78 5.86 -24.95 0.59
N LYS A 79 6.36 -24.06 1.42
CA LYS A 79 7.38 -24.34 2.44
C LYS A 79 6.73 -24.88 3.69
N LYS A 80 7.13 -26.08 4.09
CA LYS A 80 6.68 -26.67 5.36
C LYS A 80 7.28 -25.92 6.55
N VAL A 81 6.44 -25.24 7.32
CA VAL A 81 6.83 -24.55 8.55
C VAL A 81 6.68 -25.49 9.73
N GLN A 82 7.73 -25.59 10.56
CA GLN A 82 7.68 -26.35 11.81
C GLN A 82 7.09 -25.47 12.92
N ILE A 83 5.88 -25.77 13.32
CA ILE A 83 5.23 -25.13 14.46
C ILE A 83 5.91 -25.63 15.74
N ARG A 84 6.49 -24.69 16.50
CA ARG A 84 7.20 -25.01 17.75
C ARG A 84 6.54 -24.28 18.91
N GLY A 85 5.99 -25.04 19.84
CA GLY A 85 5.35 -24.50 21.04
C GLY A 85 3.97 -23.89 20.80
N GLU A 86 3.47 -23.21 21.82
CA GLU A 86 2.21 -22.48 21.78
C GLU A 86 2.42 -21.10 21.14
N LEU A 87 1.54 -20.73 20.22
CA LEU A 87 1.59 -19.42 19.57
C LEU A 87 0.88 -18.37 20.44
N PRO A 88 1.43 -17.15 20.56
CA PRO A 88 0.80 -16.10 21.34
C PRO A 88 -0.55 -15.68 20.75
N THR A 89 -1.43 -15.14 21.59
CA THR A 89 -2.74 -14.63 21.18
C THR A 89 -2.64 -13.38 20.31
N GLU A 90 -1.57 -12.60 20.47
CA GLU A 90 -1.27 -11.41 19.67
C GLU A 90 0.21 -11.36 19.28
N PHE A 91 0.53 -10.75 18.16
CA PHE A 91 1.89 -10.51 17.71
C PHE A 91 1.97 -9.19 16.93
N ASP A 92 2.93 -8.34 17.33
CA ASP A 92 3.28 -7.11 16.64
C ASP A 92 4.79 -7.14 16.33
N PRO A 93 5.19 -7.21 15.05
CA PRO A 93 6.59 -7.28 14.66
C PRO A 93 7.39 -6.04 15.08
N ALA A 94 6.76 -4.87 15.19
CA ALA A 94 7.44 -3.66 15.64
C ALA A 94 7.80 -3.69 17.15
N LYS A 95 7.09 -4.51 17.94
CA LYS A 95 7.49 -4.81 19.33
C LYS A 95 8.58 -5.88 19.40
N GLN A 96 8.54 -6.85 18.47
CA GLN A 96 9.50 -7.96 18.41
C GLN A 96 10.87 -7.50 17.89
N TRP A 97 10.90 -6.61 16.91
CA TRP A 97 12.11 -6.08 16.26
C TRP A 97 12.11 -4.54 16.25
N PRO A 98 12.26 -3.92 17.44
CA PRO A 98 12.18 -2.46 17.57
C PRO A 98 13.30 -1.71 16.83
N GLU A 99 14.39 -2.40 16.49
CA GLU A 99 15.48 -1.89 15.66
C GLU A 99 15.14 -1.72 14.17
N CYS A 100 13.96 -2.21 13.72
CA CYS A 100 13.53 -2.16 12.33
C CYS A 100 12.40 -1.13 12.14
N PRO A 101 12.70 0.15 11.89
CA PRO A 101 11.70 1.22 11.78
C PRO A 101 10.73 1.04 10.60
N SER A 102 11.15 0.33 9.53
CA SER A 102 10.33 0.03 8.36
C SER A 102 9.04 -0.76 8.69
N LEU A 103 9.04 -1.50 9.81
CA LEU A 103 7.86 -2.22 10.29
C LEU A 103 6.66 -1.31 10.63
N LYS A 104 6.90 -0.01 10.80
CA LYS A 104 5.87 1.01 11.06
C LYS A 104 5.65 1.94 9.88
N GLU A 105 6.38 1.75 8.79
CA GLU A 105 6.25 2.59 7.61
C GLU A 105 4.97 2.25 6.85
N ILE A 106 4.18 3.28 6.55
CA ILE A 106 3.04 3.24 5.63
C ILE A 106 3.42 3.99 4.37
N ARG A 107 3.35 3.30 3.24
CA ARG A 107 3.67 3.85 1.92
C ARG A 107 2.42 4.30 1.17
N ASP A 108 2.63 4.94 0.02
CA ASP A 108 1.55 5.39 -0.85
C ASP A 108 1.86 5.06 -2.31
N GLN A 109 1.04 4.19 -2.90
CA GLN A 109 1.15 3.80 -4.31
C GLN A 109 0.61 4.86 -5.29
N SER A 110 0.03 5.97 -4.77
CA SER A 110 -0.61 7.01 -5.58
C SER A 110 -1.68 6.43 -6.52
N THR A 111 -1.89 7.02 -7.68
CA THR A 111 -2.87 6.59 -8.69
C THR A 111 -2.28 5.58 -9.68
N CYS A 112 -1.70 4.50 -9.16
CA CYS A 112 -1.07 3.44 -9.94
C CYS A 112 -1.43 2.08 -9.33
N GLY A 113 -1.87 1.11 -10.12
CA GLY A 113 -2.18 -0.25 -9.70
C GLY A 113 -0.93 -1.08 -9.36
N SER A 114 -0.03 -0.50 -8.57
CA SER A 114 1.29 -1.06 -8.22
C SER A 114 1.33 -1.76 -6.86
N CYS A 115 0.18 -2.07 -6.26
CA CYS A 115 0.11 -2.76 -4.95
C CYS A 115 0.94 -4.04 -4.91
N TRP A 116 1.03 -4.79 -6.01
CA TRP A 116 1.86 -5.98 -6.18
C TRP A 116 3.37 -5.68 -5.99
N ALA A 117 3.82 -4.47 -6.33
CA ALA A 117 5.19 -4.05 -6.13
C ALA A 117 5.40 -3.49 -4.71
N PHE A 118 4.41 -2.77 -4.17
CA PHE A 118 4.46 -2.23 -2.81
C PHE A 118 4.47 -3.34 -1.76
N GLY A 119 3.51 -4.27 -1.80
CA GLY A 119 3.46 -5.39 -0.86
C GLY A 119 4.75 -6.19 -0.84
N ALA A 120 5.32 -6.48 -2.02
CA ALA A 120 6.59 -7.19 -2.15
C ALA A 120 7.76 -6.44 -1.52
N VAL A 121 8.01 -5.18 -1.91
CA VAL A 121 9.18 -4.42 -1.42
C VAL A 121 9.05 -4.01 0.04
N GLU A 122 7.85 -3.77 0.54
CA GLU A 122 7.62 -3.48 1.95
C GLU A 122 7.96 -4.67 2.83
N ALA A 123 7.43 -5.86 2.50
CA ALA A 123 7.76 -7.09 3.21
C ALA A 123 9.24 -7.45 3.07
N ALA A 124 9.83 -7.27 1.89
CA ALA A 124 11.26 -7.53 1.65
C ALA A 124 12.16 -6.58 2.44
N THR A 125 11.80 -5.29 2.55
CA THR A 125 12.51 -4.28 3.36
C THR A 125 12.55 -4.70 4.83
N ASP A 126 11.42 -5.09 5.39
CA ASP A 126 11.30 -5.52 6.78
C ASP A 126 12.12 -6.79 7.04
N ARG A 127 12.03 -7.78 6.15
CA ARG A 127 12.80 -9.03 6.25
C ARG A 127 14.31 -8.81 6.17
N LEU A 128 14.78 -7.87 5.35
CA LEU A 128 16.19 -7.50 5.27
C LEU A 128 16.67 -6.91 6.59
N CYS A 129 15.91 -6.01 7.19
CA CYS A 129 16.23 -5.44 8.50
C CYS A 129 16.24 -6.51 9.60
N ILE A 130 15.22 -7.36 9.67
CA ILE A 130 15.09 -8.43 10.67
C ILE A 130 16.23 -9.42 10.58
N ALA A 131 16.54 -9.91 9.37
CA ALA A 131 17.61 -10.90 9.15
C ALA A 131 18.98 -10.36 9.52
N THR A 132 19.20 -9.04 9.44
CA THR A 132 20.43 -8.35 9.82
C THR A 132 20.40 -7.80 11.25
N LYS A 133 19.32 -8.03 12.00
CA LYS A 133 19.13 -7.51 13.37
C LYS A 133 19.33 -5.99 13.44
N GLY A 134 18.73 -5.26 12.51
CA GLY A 134 18.81 -3.81 12.41
C GLY A 134 20.10 -3.24 11.79
N ALA A 135 21.08 -4.09 11.44
CA ALA A 135 22.34 -3.62 10.87
C ALA A 135 22.19 -3.10 9.42
N ASN A 136 21.21 -3.61 8.68
CA ASN A 136 20.82 -3.08 7.37
C ASN A 136 19.36 -2.55 7.47
N GLN A 137 19.20 -1.26 7.25
CA GLN A 137 17.91 -0.56 7.24
C GLN A 137 17.66 0.09 5.86
N ASP A 138 18.21 -0.49 4.81
CA ASP A 138 18.01 -0.04 3.43
C ASP A 138 16.53 -0.22 3.05
N ARG A 139 15.92 0.86 2.57
CA ARG A 139 14.53 0.86 2.06
C ARG A 139 14.56 0.42 0.60
N LEU A 140 13.91 -0.67 0.27
CA LEU A 140 13.85 -1.21 -1.09
C LEU A 140 12.86 -0.41 -1.96
N SER A 141 13.17 -0.35 -3.28
CA SER A 141 12.51 0.53 -4.25
C SER A 141 11.32 -0.14 -4.92
N GLU A 142 10.13 0.33 -4.63
CA GLU A 142 8.92 0.07 -5.42
C GLU A 142 9.07 0.57 -6.87
N GLN A 143 9.76 1.70 -7.06
CA GLN A 143 10.03 2.26 -8.38
C GLN A 143 10.85 1.33 -9.27
N ASP A 144 11.91 0.73 -8.72
CA ASP A 144 12.76 -0.18 -9.47
C ASP A 144 11.99 -1.43 -9.91
N LEU A 145 11.24 -2.02 -8.98
CA LEU A 145 10.43 -3.20 -9.26
C LEU A 145 9.32 -2.89 -10.27
N LEU A 146 8.54 -1.81 -10.04
CA LEU A 146 7.43 -1.39 -10.90
C LEU A 146 7.86 -1.15 -12.34
N SER A 147 8.97 -0.42 -12.52
CA SER A 147 9.37 0.04 -13.85
C SER A 147 10.26 -0.94 -14.61
N CYS A 148 11.06 -1.78 -13.92
CA CYS A 148 12.07 -2.61 -14.55
C CYS A 148 11.75 -4.10 -14.57
N CYS A 149 10.78 -4.58 -13.81
CA CYS A 149 10.34 -5.96 -13.93
C CYS A 149 9.33 -6.14 -15.08
N ASP A 150 9.82 -6.37 -16.27
CA ASP A 150 9.04 -6.60 -17.49
C ASP A 150 8.22 -7.92 -17.45
N SER A 151 8.68 -8.90 -16.68
CA SER A 151 8.00 -10.19 -16.48
C SER A 151 6.96 -10.19 -15.35
N CYS A 152 6.92 -9.13 -14.50
CA CYS A 152 6.03 -9.07 -13.34
C CYS A 152 4.57 -8.74 -13.68
N GLY A 153 4.27 -8.33 -14.90
CA GLY A 153 2.92 -7.96 -15.33
C GLY A 153 2.91 -6.69 -16.18
N PHE A 154 1.99 -5.78 -15.87
CA PHE A 154 1.66 -4.63 -16.69
C PHE A 154 1.90 -3.28 -15.97
N GLY A 155 2.82 -3.24 -15.02
CA GLY A 155 3.19 -2.02 -14.29
C GLY A 155 2.03 -1.44 -13.47
N CYS A 156 1.61 -0.20 -13.78
CA CYS A 156 0.47 0.46 -13.12
C CYS A 156 -0.90 -0.18 -13.44
N GLU A 157 -0.98 -1.04 -14.44
CA GLU A 157 -2.19 -1.80 -14.77
C GLU A 157 -2.23 -3.18 -14.08
N GLY A 158 -1.29 -3.45 -13.16
CA GLY A 158 -1.24 -4.64 -12.34
C GLY A 158 -0.07 -5.56 -12.60
N GLY A 159 0.18 -6.47 -11.66
CA GLY A 159 1.24 -7.47 -11.73
C GLY A 159 1.04 -8.64 -10.78
N PHE A 160 1.98 -9.57 -10.81
CA PHE A 160 1.94 -10.85 -10.12
C PHE A 160 2.86 -10.81 -8.89
N PRO A 161 2.33 -10.84 -7.64
CA PRO A 161 3.12 -10.85 -6.41
C PRO A 161 4.23 -11.91 -6.39
N THR A 162 3.93 -13.13 -6.79
CA THR A 162 4.92 -14.23 -6.82
C THR A 162 6.05 -13.98 -7.82
N THR A 163 5.76 -13.31 -8.95
CA THR A 163 6.80 -12.96 -9.93
C THR A 163 7.66 -11.80 -9.44
N ALA A 164 7.12 -10.87 -8.66
CA ALA A 164 7.89 -9.83 -7.99
C ALA A 164 8.96 -10.44 -7.06
N TRP A 165 8.60 -11.42 -6.23
CA TRP A 165 9.55 -12.14 -5.40
C TRP A 165 10.56 -12.96 -6.21
N HIS A 166 10.14 -13.56 -7.33
CA HIS A 166 11.07 -14.24 -8.25
C HIS A 166 12.07 -13.25 -8.88
N TRP A 167 11.66 -12.03 -9.16
CA TRP A 167 12.57 -10.96 -9.62
C TRP A 167 13.66 -10.65 -8.58
N PHE A 168 13.33 -10.61 -7.30
CA PHE A 168 14.32 -10.42 -6.23
C PHE A 168 15.38 -11.53 -6.18
N LEU A 169 15.03 -12.76 -6.58
CA LEU A 169 15.97 -13.87 -6.67
C LEU A 169 16.92 -13.76 -7.86
N THR A 170 16.44 -13.25 -8.98
CA THR A 170 17.11 -13.32 -10.29
C THR A 170 17.82 -12.03 -10.67
N LYS A 171 17.19 -10.90 -10.38
CA LYS A 171 17.65 -9.56 -10.77
C LYS A 171 17.97 -8.65 -9.60
N GLY A 172 17.41 -8.94 -8.42
CA GLY A 172 17.50 -8.06 -7.27
C GLY A 172 16.70 -6.77 -7.43
N VAL A 173 16.68 -5.96 -6.38
CA VAL A 173 15.99 -4.67 -6.32
C VAL A 173 16.89 -3.64 -5.67
N THR A 174 16.90 -2.41 -6.16
CA THR A 174 17.68 -1.31 -5.60
C THR A 174 17.02 -0.71 -4.36
N THR A 175 17.73 0.18 -3.69
CA THR A 175 17.15 1.04 -2.67
C THR A 175 16.28 2.13 -3.30
N GLY A 176 15.25 2.57 -2.57
CA GLY A 176 14.32 3.61 -3.03
C GLY A 176 13.65 4.35 -1.91
N ASP A 177 12.92 5.39 -2.26
CA ASP A 177 12.22 6.24 -1.30
C ASP A 177 10.97 6.86 -1.94
N GLU A 178 10.28 7.67 -1.17
CA GLU A 178 9.12 8.42 -1.61
C GLU A 178 9.46 9.43 -2.72
N HIS A 179 8.41 9.88 -3.41
CA HIS A 179 8.52 10.92 -4.42
C HIS A 179 9.27 12.15 -3.90
N GLY A 180 10.21 12.64 -4.73
CA GLY A 180 11.00 13.83 -4.40
C GLY A 180 12.16 13.61 -3.41
N SER A 181 12.29 12.43 -2.82
CA SER A 181 13.43 12.10 -1.95
C SER A 181 14.73 11.92 -2.74
N SER A 182 15.82 12.33 -2.11
CA SER A 182 17.18 12.16 -2.64
C SER A 182 18.06 11.27 -1.74
N LYS A 183 17.46 10.47 -0.85
CA LYS A 183 18.21 9.65 0.10
C LYS A 183 18.78 8.39 -0.55
N TRP A 184 17.99 7.69 -1.40
CA TRP A 184 18.29 6.38 -1.93
C TRP A 184 18.51 6.39 -3.46
N CYS A 185 18.74 5.23 -4.05
CA CYS A 185 19.04 5.06 -5.48
C CYS A 185 17.91 5.56 -6.39
N LYS A 186 16.66 5.12 -6.12
CA LYS A 186 15.48 5.45 -6.93
C LYS A 186 14.31 5.90 -6.06
N ALA A 187 13.86 7.13 -6.22
CA ALA A 187 12.63 7.62 -5.62
C ALA A 187 11.40 7.17 -6.43
N TYR A 188 10.26 7.00 -5.77
CA TYR A 188 8.99 6.73 -6.44
C TYR A 188 8.60 7.89 -7.34
N SER A 189 8.05 7.61 -8.52
CA SER A 189 7.75 8.64 -9.52
C SER A 189 6.53 9.49 -9.17
N PHE A 190 5.61 8.96 -8.34
CA PHE A 190 4.33 9.60 -8.08
C PHE A 190 4.26 10.14 -6.65
N PRO A 191 3.73 11.36 -6.46
CA PRO A 191 3.52 11.93 -5.13
C PRO A 191 2.39 11.23 -4.40
N ARG A 192 2.38 11.32 -3.06
CA ARG A 192 1.25 10.91 -2.24
C ARG A 192 -0.01 11.66 -2.63
N CYS A 193 -1.17 11.01 -2.55
CA CYS A 193 -2.45 11.65 -2.80
C CYS A 193 -3.53 11.16 -1.84
N GLU A 194 -4.62 11.92 -1.69
CA GLU A 194 -5.71 11.61 -0.78
C GLU A 194 -6.63 10.53 -1.37
N HIS A 195 -6.61 9.33 -0.78
CA HIS A 195 -7.37 8.18 -1.29
C HIS A 195 -8.82 8.13 -0.81
N HIS A 196 -9.09 8.58 0.42
CA HIS A 196 -10.36 8.35 1.12
C HIS A 196 -11.10 9.63 1.50
N GLY A 197 -10.61 10.77 1.12
CA GLY A 197 -11.19 12.04 1.49
C GLY A 197 -10.97 13.10 0.43
N CYS A 198 -11.49 14.29 0.72
CA CYS A 198 -11.28 15.48 -0.08
C CYS A 198 -10.67 16.60 0.76
N THR A 199 -10.34 16.33 2.02
CA THR A 199 -9.90 17.31 3.02
C THR A 199 -8.67 16.87 3.81
N GLY A 200 -7.96 15.85 3.33
CA GLY A 200 -6.71 15.38 3.92
C GLY A 200 -5.51 16.31 3.68
N PRO A 201 -4.33 15.95 4.21
CA PRO A 201 -3.12 16.73 4.04
C PRO A 201 -2.50 16.63 2.65
N TYR A 202 -2.93 15.67 1.84
CA TYR A 202 -2.42 15.42 0.50
C TYR A 202 -3.35 16.00 -0.57
N PRO A 203 -2.83 16.28 -1.78
CA PRO A 203 -3.69 16.66 -2.90
C PRO A 203 -4.63 15.51 -3.26
N GLU A 204 -5.77 15.84 -3.85
CA GLU A 204 -6.69 14.84 -4.38
C GLU A 204 -5.99 13.94 -5.41
N CYS A 205 -6.24 12.63 -5.35
CA CYS A 205 -5.71 11.69 -6.34
C CYS A 205 -6.29 11.99 -7.73
N GLY A 206 -5.41 12.10 -8.73
CA GLY A 206 -5.77 12.33 -10.12
C GLY A 206 -6.15 11.06 -10.89
N GLU A 207 -5.96 11.11 -12.19
CA GLU A 207 -6.13 9.95 -13.07
C GLU A 207 -4.99 8.94 -12.93
N THR A 208 -5.24 7.69 -13.36
CA THR A 208 -4.23 6.62 -13.40
C THR A 208 -2.97 7.08 -14.13
N GLN A 209 -1.83 6.88 -13.51
CA GLN A 209 -0.54 7.23 -14.09
C GLN A 209 -0.03 6.10 -15.00
N PRO A 210 0.62 6.43 -16.13
CA PRO A 210 1.30 5.42 -16.94
C PRO A 210 2.48 4.81 -16.17
N THR A 211 2.79 3.54 -16.46
CA THR A 211 3.98 2.89 -15.90
C THR A 211 5.23 3.69 -16.25
N PRO A 212 6.07 4.07 -15.27
CA PRO A 212 7.32 4.79 -15.55
C PRO A 212 8.29 3.96 -16.37
N GLU A 213 9.07 4.60 -17.21
CA GLU A 213 10.14 3.95 -17.99
C GLU A 213 11.20 3.35 -17.07
N CYS A 214 11.70 2.16 -17.41
CA CYS A 214 12.82 1.55 -16.71
C CYS A 214 14.11 2.30 -17.00
N VAL A 215 14.74 2.83 -15.96
CA VAL A 215 16.07 3.44 -16.03
C VAL A 215 16.99 2.69 -15.08
N GLU A 216 17.91 1.89 -15.64
CA GLU A 216 18.88 1.11 -14.85
C GLU A 216 20.07 1.98 -14.38
N LYS A 217 19.71 3.06 -13.65
CA LYS A 217 20.68 4.00 -13.05
C LYS A 217 20.12 4.51 -11.73
N CYS A 218 20.99 4.72 -10.77
CA CYS A 218 20.66 5.51 -9.59
C CYS A 218 20.62 7.00 -9.93
N ARG A 219 19.94 7.78 -9.10
CA ARG A 219 19.94 9.25 -9.20
C ARG A 219 21.36 9.81 -9.22
N GLU A 220 21.53 10.98 -9.80
CA GLU A 220 22.81 11.68 -9.81
C GLU A 220 23.32 11.95 -8.38
N GLY A 221 24.62 11.75 -8.17
CA GLY A 221 25.27 11.94 -6.88
C GLY A 221 25.03 10.82 -5.84
N TYR A 222 24.33 9.73 -6.21
CA TYR A 222 24.24 8.57 -5.33
C TYR A 222 25.57 7.79 -5.34
N PRO A 223 26.08 7.28 -4.17
CA PRO A 223 27.44 6.78 -4.06
C PRO A 223 27.68 5.40 -4.69
N LYS A 224 26.63 4.64 -4.99
CA LYS A 224 26.71 3.32 -5.62
C LYS A 224 26.17 3.35 -7.06
N THR A 225 26.64 2.48 -7.90
CA THR A 225 26.03 2.17 -9.18
C THR A 225 24.73 1.40 -8.99
N TYR A 226 23.90 1.32 -10.01
CA TYR A 226 22.65 0.56 -9.99
C TYR A 226 22.86 -0.91 -9.63
N GLU A 227 23.89 -1.55 -10.19
CA GLU A 227 24.23 -2.95 -9.91
C GLU A 227 24.80 -3.17 -8.51
N GLU A 228 25.56 -2.22 -7.97
CA GLU A 228 26.10 -2.29 -6.62
C GLU A 228 25.05 -2.10 -5.55
N ASP A 229 23.94 -1.43 -5.88
CA ASP A 229 22.85 -1.15 -4.96
C ASP A 229 21.78 -2.25 -4.91
N LYS A 230 21.89 -3.29 -5.74
CA LYS A 230 20.93 -4.40 -5.81
C LYS A 230 20.96 -5.27 -4.55
N HIS A 231 19.79 -5.49 -3.99
CA HIS A 231 19.52 -6.45 -2.91
C HIS A 231 18.85 -7.69 -3.47
N PHE A 232 19.35 -8.85 -3.10
CA PHE A 232 18.87 -10.14 -3.60
C PHE A 232 18.24 -10.96 -2.49
N PHE A 233 17.34 -11.85 -2.91
CA PHE A 233 16.76 -12.88 -2.06
C PHE A 233 17.13 -14.25 -2.62
N TYR A 234 17.09 -15.31 -1.84
CA TYR A 234 17.53 -16.63 -2.28
C TYR A 234 16.42 -17.70 -2.24
N GLU A 235 15.29 -17.41 -1.67
CA GLU A 235 14.13 -18.29 -1.62
C GLU A 235 12.86 -17.55 -2.03
N LEU A 236 11.98 -18.23 -2.74
CA LEU A 236 10.61 -17.83 -3.03
C LEU A 236 9.70 -18.94 -2.52
N TYR A 237 8.72 -18.64 -1.67
CA TYR A 237 7.80 -19.64 -1.13
C TYR A 237 6.48 -19.02 -0.64
N SER A 238 5.46 -19.90 -0.56
CA SER A 238 4.26 -19.71 0.26
C SER A 238 4.35 -20.63 1.49
N VAL A 239 3.62 -20.35 2.54
CA VAL A 239 3.48 -21.27 3.69
C VAL A 239 2.13 -21.99 3.71
N GLY A 240 1.34 -21.81 2.65
CA GLY A 240 -0.03 -22.31 2.56
C GLY A 240 -0.99 -21.48 3.43
N ASP A 241 -2.21 -21.98 3.57
CA ASP A 241 -3.37 -21.29 4.16
C ASP A 241 -3.58 -21.55 5.66
N LYS A 242 -2.70 -22.34 6.29
CA LYS A 242 -2.84 -22.67 7.70
C LYS A 242 -2.43 -21.49 8.59
N VAL A 243 -3.33 -21.02 9.42
CA VAL A 243 -3.12 -19.90 10.36
C VAL A 243 -1.84 -20.08 11.17
N GLU A 244 -1.60 -21.28 11.72
CA GLU A 244 -0.43 -21.56 12.54
C GLU A 244 0.88 -21.50 11.75
N ALA A 245 0.84 -21.86 10.46
CA ALA A 245 2.02 -21.76 9.58
C ALA A 245 2.33 -20.29 9.28
N ILE A 246 1.30 -19.49 8.97
CA ILE A 246 1.43 -18.04 8.72
C ILE A 246 1.94 -17.34 9.98
N LYS A 247 1.33 -17.59 11.15
CA LYS A 247 1.77 -17.04 12.44
C LYS A 247 3.24 -17.39 12.75
N THR A 248 3.63 -18.65 12.51
CA THR A 248 5.01 -19.10 12.76
C THR A 248 6.00 -18.43 11.81
N GLU A 249 5.64 -18.26 10.55
CA GLU A 249 6.47 -17.57 9.56
C GLU A 249 6.68 -16.10 9.93
N LEU A 250 5.60 -15.40 10.29
CA LEU A 250 5.66 -14.00 10.74
C LEU A 250 6.58 -13.83 11.95
N MET A 251 6.48 -14.70 12.95
CA MET A 251 7.32 -14.67 14.15
C MET A 251 8.79 -15.01 13.88
N THR A 252 9.07 -15.77 12.83
CA THR A 252 10.43 -16.29 12.55
C THR A 252 11.20 -15.38 11.60
N ASN A 253 10.56 -14.95 10.51
CA ASN A 253 11.20 -14.28 9.39
C ASN A 253 10.64 -12.87 9.12
N GLY A 254 9.55 -12.49 9.77
CA GLY A 254 8.90 -11.18 9.62
C GLY A 254 7.78 -11.15 8.58
N PRO A 255 7.32 -9.95 8.22
CA PRO A 255 6.16 -9.71 7.36
C PRO A 255 6.18 -10.46 6.04
N MET A 256 4.98 -10.73 5.50
CA MET A 256 4.77 -11.39 4.21
C MET A 256 3.95 -10.49 3.30
N GLU A 257 4.11 -10.64 1.99
CA GLU A 257 3.13 -10.13 1.06
C GLU A 257 1.95 -11.10 1.00
N VAL A 258 0.74 -10.55 1.05
CA VAL A 258 -0.51 -11.30 0.85
C VAL A 258 -1.37 -10.56 -0.18
N ALA A 259 -2.20 -11.30 -0.91
CA ALA A 259 -3.15 -10.72 -1.83
C ALA A 259 -4.57 -11.20 -1.51
N PHE A 260 -5.58 -10.39 -1.82
CA PHE A 260 -6.97 -10.73 -1.58
C PHE A 260 -7.89 -10.14 -2.63
N ASP A 261 -9.05 -10.75 -2.79
CA ASP A 261 -10.11 -10.23 -3.65
C ASP A 261 -10.80 -9.05 -2.94
N VAL A 262 -10.85 -7.90 -3.60
CA VAL A 262 -11.46 -6.68 -3.08
C VAL A 262 -12.87 -6.55 -3.60
N TYR A 263 -13.78 -6.21 -2.68
CA TYR A 263 -15.19 -5.92 -2.94
C TYR A 263 -15.48 -4.44 -2.69
N GLU A 264 -16.62 -3.94 -3.21
CA GLU A 264 -17.01 -2.52 -3.08
C GLU A 264 -17.04 -2.05 -1.62
N ASP A 265 -17.43 -2.92 -0.69
CA ASP A 265 -17.49 -2.58 0.73
C ASP A 265 -16.10 -2.34 1.35
N PHE A 266 -15.06 -3.08 0.93
CA PHE A 266 -13.70 -2.81 1.38
C PHE A 266 -13.22 -1.41 0.99
N MET A 267 -13.64 -0.90 -0.16
CA MET A 267 -13.28 0.47 -0.58
C MET A 267 -13.78 1.52 0.42
N THR A 268 -14.81 1.19 1.19
CA THR A 268 -15.39 2.08 2.21
C THR A 268 -14.82 1.82 3.62
N TYR A 269 -13.85 0.93 3.79
CA TYR A 269 -13.31 0.58 5.10
C TYR A 269 -12.80 1.81 5.86
N LYS A 270 -13.24 1.96 7.11
CA LYS A 270 -12.82 3.01 8.02
C LYS A 270 -12.05 2.46 9.23
N SER A 271 -12.63 1.48 9.92
CA SER A 271 -12.04 0.89 11.13
C SER A 271 -12.70 -0.43 11.50
N GLY A 272 -12.06 -1.22 12.37
CA GLY A 272 -12.59 -2.49 12.89
C GLY A 272 -12.05 -3.71 12.16
N ILE A 273 -12.64 -4.88 12.41
CA ILE A 273 -12.21 -6.14 11.80
C ILE A 273 -13.05 -6.42 10.57
N TYR A 274 -12.47 -6.16 9.39
CA TYR A 274 -13.13 -6.33 8.09
C TYR A 274 -13.55 -7.78 7.87
N GLN A 275 -14.75 -7.93 7.38
CA GLN A 275 -15.32 -9.11 6.76
C GLN A 275 -16.23 -8.63 5.65
N HIS A 276 -16.12 -9.22 4.45
CA HIS A 276 -16.99 -8.89 3.32
C HIS A 276 -18.46 -9.20 3.66
N VAL A 277 -19.33 -8.25 3.42
CA VAL A 277 -20.77 -8.39 3.72
C VAL A 277 -21.67 -7.96 2.56
N THR A 278 -21.20 -7.11 1.65
CA THR A 278 -22.02 -6.59 0.54
C THR A 278 -21.18 -5.99 -0.58
N GLY A 279 -21.74 -5.89 -1.77
CA GLY A 279 -21.13 -5.28 -2.94
C GLY A 279 -20.48 -6.29 -3.88
N GLU A 280 -20.17 -5.82 -5.09
CA GLU A 280 -19.55 -6.62 -6.13
C GLU A 280 -18.02 -6.67 -5.96
N LYS A 281 -17.39 -7.73 -6.49
CA LYS A 281 -15.93 -7.79 -6.58
C LYS A 281 -15.41 -6.76 -7.58
N VAL A 282 -14.43 -5.96 -7.16
CA VAL A 282 -13.85 -4.87 -7.98
C VAL A 282 -12.41 -5.11 -8.43
N GLY A 283 -11.68 -6.03 -7.81
CA GLY A 283 -10.32 -6.36 -8.23
C GLY A 283 -9.54 -7.22 -7.25
N GLY A 284 -8.22 -7.25 -7.39
CA GLY A 284 -7.28 -7.89 -6.47
C GLY A 284 -6.32 -6.85 -5.90
N HIS A 285 -5.99 -6.98 -4.62
CA HIS A 285 -5.07 -6.08 -3.93
C HIS A 285 -3.99 -6.85 -3.19
N ALA A 286 -2.74 -6.39 -3.26
CA ALA A 286 -1.62 -6.96 -2.54
C ALA A 286 -1.12 -5.98 -1.47
N VAL A 287 -0.82 -6.52 -0.29
CA VAL A 287 -0.55 -5.76 0.92
C VAL A 287 0.48 -6.46 1.81
N LYS A 288 0.95 -5.79 2.84
CA LYS A 288 1.90 -6.34 3.81
C LYS A 288 1.20 -6.88 5.04
N LEU A 289 1.22 -8.20 5.24
CA LEU A 289 0.77 -8.87 6.45
C LEU A 289 1.82 -8.74 7.56
N LEU A 290 1.46 -8.05 8.63
CA LEU A 290 2.36 -7.73 9.74
C LEU A 290 2.24 -8.70 10.92
N GLY A 291 1.04 -8.91 11.42
CA GLY A 291 0.82 -9.63 12.66
C GLY A 291 -0.65 -9.95 12.89
N TRP A 292 -1.02 -10.18 14.14
CA TRP A 292 -2.37 -10.57 14.50
C TRP A 292 -2.73 -10.17 15.94
N GLY A 293 -4.00 -10.25 16.24
CA GLY A 293 -4.53 -10.05 17.58
C GLY A 293 -5.94 -10.59 17.73
N VAL A 294 -6.54 -10.29 18.89
CA VAL A 294 -7.92 -10.63 19.22
C VAL A 294 -8.60 -9.39 19.77
N GLU A 295 -9.77 -9.05 19.27
CA GLU A 295 -10.61 -7.99 19.80
C GLU A 295 -12.04 -8.50 19.97
N ASN A 296 -12.61 -8.36 21.18
CA ASN A 296 -13.95 -8.84 21.52
C ASN A 296 -14.19 -10.32 21.17
N GLY A 297 -13.15 -11.16 21.28
CA GLY A 297 -13.20 -12.58 20.95
C GLY A 297 -13.09 -12.91 19.46
N VAL A 298 -12.88 -11.91 18.60
CA VAL A 298 -12.66 -12.08 17.16
C VAL A 298 -11.18 -11.99 16.86
N GLU A 299 -10.61 -13.07 16.29
CA GLU A 299 -9.22 -13.09 15.83
C GLU A 299 -9.09 -12.35 14.50
N TYR A 300 -7.99 -11.59 14.34
CA TYR A 300 -7.74 -10.80 13.14
C TYR A 300 -6.28 -10.80 12.71
N TRP A 301 -6.04 -10.60 11.42
CA TRP A 301 -4.78 -10.20 10.85
C TRP A 301 -4.64 -8.69 10.85
N LYS A 302 -3.44 -8.16 11.21
CA LYS A 302 -3.07 -6.75 11.08
C LYS A 302 -2.28 -6.56 9.80
N ILE A 303 -2.76 -5.67 8.94
CA ILE A 303 -2.25 -5.45 7.59
C ILE A 303 -1.85 -4.00 7.42
N ALA A 304 -0.68 -3.73 6.82
CA ALA A 304 -0.32 -2.41 6.32
C ALA A 304 -0.78 -2.29 4.86
N ASN A 305 -1.54 -1.23 4.58
CA ASN A 305 -1.96 -0.86 3.23
C ASN A 305 -0.98 0.14 2.61
N SER A 306 -1.07 0.33 1.30
CA SER A 306 -0.25 1.26 0.52
C SER A 306 -1.04 2.47 -0.01
N TRP A 307 -1.98 3.00 0.80
CA TRP A 307 -2.83 4.15 0.48
C TRP A 307 -2.65 5.30 1.48
N ASN A 308 -1.41 5.50 1.96
CA ASN A 308 -0.93 6.41 3.00
C ASN A 308 -1.64 6.27 4.38
N GLU A 309 -1.20 7.08 5.33
CA GLU A 309 -1.65 7.04 6.73
C GLU A 309 -3.01 7.70 6.97
N THR A 310 -3.59 8.38 5.99
CA THR A 310 -4.93 8.98 6.13
C THR A 310 -6.04 7.96 5.89
N TRP A 311 -5.71 6.82 5.27
CA TRP A 311 -6.65 5.75 4.98
C TRP A 311 -6.81 4.78 6.17
N GLY A 312 -8.02 4.28 6.40
CA GLY A 312 -8.29 3.22 7.38
C GLY A 312 -7.88 3.57 8.81
N GLU A 313 -7.23 2.65 9.49
CA GLU A 313 -6.68 2.80 10.84
C GLU A 313 -5.22 3.28 10.75
N GLU A 314 -4.98 4.55 10.45
CA GLU A 314 -3.64 5.15 10.26
C GLU A 314 -2.80 4.42 9.18
N GLY A 315 -3.42 4.05 8.07
CA GLY A 315 -2.82 3.29 6.97
C GLY A 315 -2.88 1.78 7.12
N TYR A 316 -3.41 1.28 8.24
CA TYR A 316 -3.63 -0.13 8.48
C TYR A 316 -5.09 -0.52 8.31
N PHE A 317 -5.31 -1.83 8.17
CA PHE A 317 -6.62 -2.43 8.38
C PHE A 317 -6.48 -3.77 9.10
N ARG A 318 -7.58 -4.22 9.66
CA ARG A 318 -7.70 -5.54 10.27
C ARG A 318 -8.71 -6.36 9.48
N ILE A 319 -8.43 -7.63 9.27
CA ILE A 319 -9.31 -8.56 8.56
C ILE A 319 -9.46 -9.84 9.38
N ILE A 320 -10.66 -10.42 9.37
CA ILE A 320 -10.95 -11.62 10.17
C ILE A 320 -10.01 -12.76 9.80
N MET A 321 -9.51 -13.49 10.81
CA MET A 321 -8.57 -14.60 10.68
C MET A 321 -9.27 -15.95 10.67
N GLY A 322 -8.66 -16.93 9.98
CA GLY A 322 -9.04 -18.33 10.06
C GLY A 322 -10.21 -18.74 9.16
N LYS A 323 -10.59 -17.87 8.22
CA LYS A 323 -11.67 -18.13 7.26
C LYS A 323 -11.23 -18.00 5.80
N ASP A 324 -9.94 -17.74 5.57
CA ASP A 324 -9.41 -17.33 4.26
C ASP A 324 -10.24 -16.21 3.63
N GLU A 325 -10.54 -15.20 4.45
CA GLU A 325 -11.43 -14.10 4.07
C GLU A 325 -10.91 -13.41 2.81
N CYS A 326 -11.74 -13.36 1.77
CA CYS A 326 -11.38 -12.85 0.45
C CYS A 326 -10.11 -13.50 -0.17
N GLY A 327 -9.67 -14.67 0.33
CA GLY A 327 -8.48 -15.38 -0.13
C GLY A 327 -7.16 -14.89 0.46
N ILE A 328 -7.18 -14.11 1.55
CA ILE A 328 -5.97 -13.47 2.09
C ILE A 328 -4.98 -14.47 2.70
N GLU A 329 -5.44 -15.57 3.28
CA GLU A 329 -4.57 -16.58 3.88
C GLU A 329 -3.95 -17.50 2.82
N SER A 330 -4.71 -17.87 1.79
CA SER A 330 -4.25 -18.74 0.71
C SER A 330 -3.32 -18.05 -0.30
N SER A 331 -3.30 -16.71 -0.33
CA SER A 331 -2.51 -15.91 -1.28
C SER A 331 -1.32 -15.22 -0.62
N ASN A 332 -0.50 -15.97 0.13
CA ASN A 332 0.71 -15.44 0.76
C ASN A 332 1.97 -15.83 -0.01
N VAL A 333 2.95 -14.93 -0.02
CA VAL A 333 4.26 -15.15 -0.62
C VAL A 333 5.35 -14.42 0.16
N ALA A 334 6.54 -15.01 0.19
CA ALA A 334 7.70 -14.45 0.84
C ALA A 334 9.01 -15.00 0.26
N GLY A 335 10.13 -14.39 0.68
CA GLY A 335 11.49 -14.84 0.39
C GLY A 335 12.42 -14.55 1.56
N LEU A 336 13.63 -15.09 1.52
CA LEU A 336 14.66 -14.84 2.50
C LEU A 336 15.76 -13.96 1.90
N PRO A 337 16.20 -12.87 2.57
CA PRO A 337 17.21 -11.97 2.03
C PRO A 337 18.58 -12.65 1.95
N MET A 338 19.28 -12.37 0.85
CA MET A 338 20.68 -12.81 0.66
C MET A 338 21.61 -11.84 1.37
N LEU A 339 22.20 -12.25 2.48
CA LEU A 339 23.14 -11.43 3.23
C LEU A 339 24.53 -11.42 2.56
N ASN A 340 25.28 -10.32 2.69
CA ASN A 340 26.56 -10.07 2.00
C ASN A 340 27.59 -11.19 2.10
N TRP A 341 27.63 -11.96 3.19
CA TRP A 341 28.52 -13.09 3.35
C TRP A 341 28.19 -14.27 2.41
N LEU A 342 26.91 -14.44 2.01
CA LEU A 342 26.48 -15.43 1.02
C LEU A 342 26.84 -14.99 -0.42
N VAL A 343 26.83 -13.68 -0.72
CA VAL A 343 27.19 -13.13 -2.02
C VAL A 343 28.68 -13.37 -2.31
N SER A 344 29.55 -13.24 -1.31
CA SER A 344 31.00 -13.49 -1.46
C SER A 344 31.32 -14.96 -1.76
N TRP A 345 30.48 -15.88 -1.32
CA TRP A 345 30.64 -17.32 -1.57
C TRP A 345 30.25 -17.70 -3.00
N LYS A 346 29.13 -17.18 -3.52
CA LYS A 346 28.67 -17.41 -4.91
C LYS A 346 29.65 -16.85 -5.96
N ARG A 347 30.29 -15.69 -5.70
CA ARG A 347 31.31 -15.12 -6.60
C ARG A 347 32.62 -15.90 -6.63
N LYS A 348 32.89 -16.77 -5.64
CA LYS A 348 34.12 -17.62 -5.57
C LYS A 348 33.89 -19.03 -6.10
N SER A 349 32.66 -19.45 -6.31
CA SER A 349 32.28 -20.79 -6.77
C SER A 349 31.75 -20.84 -8.21
N GLY A 350 31.73 -19.74 -8.94
CA GLY A 350 31.48 -19.62 -10.39
C GLY A 350 32.70 -19.07 -11.08
#